data_0a1e166e9876b53fc60310f7f6a60c67
#
_entry.id   0a1e166e9876b53fc60310f7f6a60c67
#
_cell.length_a   1.000
_cell.length_b   1.000
_cell.length_c   1.000
_cell.angle_alpha   90.00
_cell.angle_beta   90.00
_cell.angle_gamma   90.00
#
_symmetry.space_group_name_H-M   'P 1'
#
loop_
_entity.id
_entity.type
_entity.pdbx_description
1 polymer ?
#
loop_
_entity_poly.entity_id
_entity_poly.type
_entity_poly.pdbx_seq_one_letter_code
_entity_poly.pdbx_strand_id
1 'polypeptide(L)'
;MEFFVIKSKRKTISINVDELGNIKVYAPYNVSNDKIYDFINKKHLWIEKHANKNRQTADKYAQVISKQKGLIFGKIVEITDNFDDTLKILANEYLQIRLNYLSEKYNFKFNRLIIKNYKSRWGACDKNKNIYLNYKLVSIDKDLIDYVIIHELCHTLEFNHKQNFHKILSSYFENEKILRQNLKNFSFVTKLSYK
;
A
#
# COMPACT_ATOMS: atom_id res chain seq x y z
N MET A 1 -22.68 -4.75 13.94
CA MET A 1 -21.33 -4.84 13.33
C MET A 1 -20.85 -6.27 13.45
N GLU A 2 -20.61 -6.93 12.31
CA GLU A 2 -20.07 -8.30 12.28
C GLU A 2 -18.55 -8.27 12.36
N PHE A 3 -17.96 -9.19 13.12
CA PHE A 3 -16.51 -9.33 13.25
C PHE A 3 -16.13 -10.77 13.62
N PHE A 4 -14.92 -11.17 13.26
CA PHE A 4 -14.36 -12.48 13.59
C PHE A 4 -13.30 -12.34 14.69
N VAL A 5 -13.42 -13.15 15.76
CA VAL A 5 -12.41 -13.20 16.83
C VAL A 5 -11.46 -14.36 16.56
N ILE A 6 -10.16 -14.06 16.52
CA ILE A 6 -9.09 -15.02 16.31
C ILE A 6 -8.20 -15.00 17.56
N LYS A 7 -8.29 -16.05 18.38
CA LYS A 7 -7.42 -16.22 19.54
C LYS A 7 -6.08 -16.85 19.13
N SER A 8 -4.99 -16.35 19.67
CA SER A 8 -3.64 -16.81 19.33
C SER A 8 -2.65 -16.52 20.48
N LYS A 9 -1.42 -17.04 20.32
CA LYS A 9 -0.32 -16.86 21.29
C LYS A 9 0.26 -15.45 21.16
N ARG A 10 -0.44 -14.45 21.68
CA ARG A 10 -0.10 -13.02 21.62
C ARG A 10 -0.33 -12.34 22.97
N LYS A 11 0.22 -11.14 23.16
CA LYS A 11 0.15 -10.40 24.44
C LYS A 11 -0.94 -9.31 24.46
N THR A 12 -1.45 -8.89 23.30
CA THR A 12 -2.36 -7.73 23.19
C THR A 12 -3.55 -8.03 22.29
N ILE A 13 -4.68 -7.34 22.50
CA ILE A 13 -5.80 -7.32 21.56
C ILE A 13 -5.47 -6.33 20.43
N SER A 14 -5.79 -6.69 19.19
CA SER A 14 -5.75 -5.76 18.05
C SER A 14 -6.92 -5.98 17.12
N ILE A 15 -7.31 -4.92 16.41
CA ILE A 15 -8.34 -4.93 15.39
C ILE A 15 -7.68 -4.69 14.03
N ASN A 16 -8.04 -5.51 13.06
CA ASN A 16 -7.68 -5.32 11.66
C ASN A 16 -8.97 -5.18 10.85
N VAL A 17 -9.03 -4.17 10.01
CA VAL A 17 -10.05 -4.01 8.97
C VAL A 17 -9.36 -4.28 7.64
N ASP A 18 -9.75 -5.35 6.94
CA ASP A 18 -9.14 -5.71 5.66
C ASP A 18 -9.61 -4.79 4.52
N GLU A 19 -9.09 -4.99 3.32
CA GLU A 19 -9.36 -4.16 2.14
C GLU A 19 -10.84 -4.21 1.69
N LEU A 20 -11.57 -5.25 2.07
CA LEU A 20 -13.02 -5.41 1.79
C LEU A 20 -13.90 -4.87 2.92
N GLY A 21 -13.30 -4.32 3.99
CA GLY A 21 -14.01 -3.83 5.16
C GLY A 21 -14.45 -4.90 6.16
N ASN A 22 -13.92 -6.16 6.04
CA ASN A 22 -14.16 -7.19 7.03
C ASN A 22 -13.33 -6.92 8.29
N ILE A 23 -13.91 -7.16 9.45
CA ILE A 23 -13.30 -6.85 10.73
C ILE A 23 -12.81 -8.15 11.38
N LYS A 24 -11.51 -8.20 11.67
CA LYS A 24 -10.85 -9.30 12.39
C LYS A 24 -10.26 -8.78 13.69
N VAL A 25 -10.65 -9.41 14.80
CA VAL A 25 -10.15 -9.09 16.13
C VAL A 25 -9.21 -10.20 16.58
N TYR A 26 -7.98 -9.85 16.82
CA TYR A 26 -6.99 -10.81 17.33
C TYR A 26 -6.83 -10.61 18.83
N ALA A 27 -6.92 -11.69 19.61
CA ALA A 27 -6.81 -11.64 21.07
C ALA A 27 -5.91 -12.77 21.62
N PRO A 28 -5.31 -12.59 22.83
CA PRO A 28 -4.67 -13.68 23.56
C PRO A 28 -5.67 -14.76 23.97
N TYR A 29 -5.22 -16.01 24.11
CA TYR A 29 -6.09 -17.12 24.55
C TYR A 29 -6.75 -16.87 25.92
N ASN A 30 -6.04 -16.22 26.83
CA ASN A 30 -6.45 -15.97 28.22
C ASN A 30 -7.35 -14.73 28.42
N VAL A 31 -7.71 -14.03 27.36
CA VAL A 31 -8.58 -12.86 27.44
C VAL A 31 -10.04 -13.29 27.31
N SER A 32 -10.90 -12.85 28.26
CA SER A 32 -12.34 -13.12 28.25
C SER A 32 -13.02 -12.40 27.09
N ASN A 33 -14.15 -12.92 26.65
CA ASN A 33 -14.95 -12.31 25.60
C ASN A 33 -15.43 -10.91 25.99
N ASP A 34 -15.84 -10.69 27.26
CA ASP A 34 -16.27 -9.39 27.74
C ASP A 34 -15.22 -8.30 27.54
N LYS A 35 -13.95 -8.60 27.88
CA LYS A 35 -12.83 -7.69 27.64
C LYS A 35 -12.60 -7.41 26.14
N ILE A 36 -12.85 -8.39 25.29
CA ILE A 36 -12.76 -8.22 23.84
C ILE A 36 -13.90 -7.30 23.36
N TYR A 37 -15.12 -7.53 23.81
CA TYR A 37 -16.28 -6.68 23.47
C TYR A 37 -16.10 -5.25 23.98
N ASP A 38 -15.62 -5.04 25.21
CA ASP A 38 -15.31 -3.72 25.74
C ASP A 38 -14.28 -2.98 24.89
N PHE A 39 -13.24 -3.70 24.45
CA PHE A 39 -12.22 -3.11 23.56
C PHE A 39 -12.79 -2.71 22.21
N ILE A 40 -13.66 -3.53 21.63
CA ILE A 40 -14.34 -3.24 20.37
C ILE A 40 -15.27 -2.02 20.52
N ASN A 41 -16.07 -1.98 21.60
CA ASN A 41 -16.97 -0.88 21.88
C ASN A 41 -16.25 0.46 22.04
N LYS A 42 -15.10 0.48 22.74
CA LYS A 42 -14.26 1.68 22.84
C LYS A 42 -13.69 2.15 21.51
N LYS A 43 -13.64 1.29 20.50
CA LYS A 43 -13.08 1.56 19.17
C LYS A 43 -14.13 1.58 18.05
N HIS A 44 -15.42 1.46 18.36
CA HIS A 44 -16.45 1.22 17.36
C HIS A 44 -16.50 2.30 16.27
N LEU A 45 -16.43 3.59 16.62
CA LEU A 45 -16.42 4.69 15.63
C LEU A 45 -15.21 4.60 14.68
N TRP A 46 -14.04 4.25 15.22
CA TRP A 46 -12.87 4.06 14.40
C TRP A 46 -13.05 2.87 13.45
N ILE A 47 -13.59 1.76 13.96
CA ILE A 47 -13.83 0.54 13.17
C ILE A 47 -14.81 0.83 12.03
N GLU A 48 -15.96 1.42 12.33
CA GLU A 48 -16.99 1.75 11.35
C GLU A 48 -16.47 2.69 10.27
N LYS A 49 -15.77 3.76 10.65
CA LYS A 49 -15.16 4.69 9.70
C LYS A 49 -14.23 3.97 8.71
N HIS A 50 -13.37 3.07 9.22
CA HIS A 50 -12.41 2.36 8.38
C HIS A 50 -13.07 1.27 7.56
N ALA A 51 -14.03 0.54 8.11
CA ALA A 51 -14.78 -0.50 7.39
C ALA A 51 -15.60 0.10 6.25
N ASN A 52 -16.34 1.18 6.49
CA ASN A 52 -17.12 1.85 5.47
C ASN A 52 -16.24 2.42 4.35
N LYS A 53 -15.12 3.05 4.70
CA LYS A 53 -14.17 3.55 3.70
C LYS A 53 -13.61 2.42 2.83
N ASN A 54 -13.23 1.29 3.43
CA ASN A 54 -12.68 0.17 2.70
C ASN A 54 -13.74 -0.49 1.82
N ARG A 55 -14.99 -0.63 2.28
CA ARG A 55 -16.13 -1.11 1.48
C ARG A 55 -16.37 -0.23 0.26
N GLN A 56 -16.44 1.10 0.44
CA GLN A 56 -16.59 2.03 -0.68
C GLN A 56 -15.47 1.88 -1.71
N THR A 57 -14.24 1.66 -1.25
CA THR A 57 -13.12 1.38 -2.15
C THR A 57 -13.29 0.04 -2.86
N ALA A 58 -13.71 -1.01 -2.14
CA ALA A 58 -13.96 -2.34 -2.71
C ALA A 58 -15.07 -2.30 -3.76
N ASP A 59 -16.17 -1.59 -3.49
CA ASP A 59 -17.29 -1.40 -4.43
C ASP A 59 -16.82 -0.68 -5.70
N LYS A 60 -16.08 0.43 -5.54
CA LYS A 60 -15.51 1.19 -6.67
C LYS A 60 -14.63 0.33 -7.57
N TYR A 61 -13.86 -0.59 -7.01
CA TYR A 61 -12.92 -1.44 -7.74
C TYR A 61 -13.36 -2.91 -7.81
N ALA A 62 -14.66 -3.20 -7.63
CA ALA A 62 -15.18 -4.57 -7.61
C ALA A 62 -14.78 -5.39 -8.86
N GLN A 63 -14.88 -4.79 -10.06
CA GLN A 63 -14.48 -5.44 -11.32
C GLN A 63 -12.98 -5.69 -11.41
N VAL A 64 -12.16 -4.84 -10.80
CA VAL A 64 -10.70 -5.03 -10.74
C VAL A 64 -10.34 -6.11 -9.72
N ILE A 65 -10.99 -6.10 -8.55
CA ILE A 65 -10.79 -7.11 -7.51
C ILE A 65 -11.20 -8.50 -7.99
N SER A 66 -12.30 -8.61 -8.76
CA SER A 66 -12.75 -9.85 -9.40
C SER A 66 -11.95 -10.21 -10.67
N LYS A 67 -10.98 -9.40 -11.06
CA LYS A 67 -10.12 -9.59 -12.25
C LYS A 67 -10.85 -9.57 -13.59
N GLN A 68 -12.02 -8.95 -13.66
CA GLN A 68 -12.74 -8.69 -14.92
C GLN A 68 -12.17 -7.48 -15.65
N LYS A 69 -11.60 -6.54 -14.91
CA LYS A 69 -10.96 -5.31 -15.41
C LYS A 69 -9.57 -5.17 -14.79
N GLY A 70 -8.73 -4.39 -15.44
CA GLY A 70 -7.40 -4.01 -14.94
C GLY A 70 -7.32 -2.56 -14.49
N LEU A 71 -6.16 -2.17 -14.00
CA LEU A 71 -5.83 -0.78 -13.68
C LEU A 71 -4.52 -0.38 -14.36
N ILE A 72 -4.53 0.76 -15.04
CA ILE A 72 -3.33 1.44 -15.55
C ILE A 72 -3.42 2.92 -15.18
N PHE A 73 -2.44 3.42 -14.44
CA PHE A 73 -2.37 4.80 -13.93
C PHE A 73 -3.67 5.27 -13.27
N GLY A 74 -4.27 4.41 -12.41
CA GLY A 74 -5.51 4.70 -11.68
C GLY A 74 -6.79 4.57 -12.50
N LYS A 75 -6.69 4.32 -13.81
CA LYS A 75 -7.84 4.15 -14.70
C LYS A 75 -8.20 2.68 -14.85
N ILE A 76 -9.50 2.38 -14.77
CA ILE A 76 -10.04 1.03 -15.05
C ILE A 76 -9.98 0.80 -16.56
N VAL A 77 -9.39 -0.33 -16.97
CA VAL A 77 -9.18 -0.73 -18.36
C VAL A 77 -9.64 -2.17 -18.60
N GLU A 78 -9.90 -2.51 -19.87
CA GLU A 78 -10.08 -3.91 -20.26
C GLU A 78 -8.77 -4.67 -20.08
N ILE A 79 -8.86 -5.93 -19.66
CA ILE A 79 -7.70 -6.83 -19.61
C ILE A 79 -7.56 -7.59 -20.91
N THR A 80 -6.32 -7.80 -21.31
CA THR A 80 -5.93 -8.68 -22.43
C THR A 80 -5.33 -9.97 -21.90
N ASP A 81 -5.14 -10.97 -22.73
CA ASP A 81 -4.60 -12.27 -22.33
C ASP A 81 -3.23 -12.19 -21.67
N ASN A 82 -2.44 -11.16 -21.98
CA ASN A 82 -1.09 -10.93 -21.42
C ASN A 82 -1.02 -9.67 -20.54
N PHE A 83 -2.10 -9.33 -19.82
CA PHE A 83 -2.20 -8.08 -19.07
C PHE A 83 -1.10 -7.92 -18.02
N ASP A 84 -0.73 -8.99 -17.32
CA ASP A 84 0.36 -8.96 -16.33
C ASP A 84 1.73 -8.64 -16.97
N ASP A 85 1.98 -9.15 -18.17
CA ASP A 85 3.22 -8.85 -18.92
C ASP A 85 3.21 -7.44 -19.48
N THR A 86 2.06 -6.95 -19.92
CA THR A 86 1.86 -5.54 -20.29
C THR A 86 2.22 -4.62 -19.11
N LEU A 87 1.75 -4.92 -17.89
CA LEU A 87 2.10 -4.16 -16.70
C LEU A 87 3.61 -4.19 -16.40
N LYS A 88 4.29 -5.34 -16.59
CA LYS A 88 5.74 -5.47 -16.37
C LYS A 88 6.54 -4.65 -17.39
N ILE A 89 6.16 -4.69 -18.67
CA ILE A 89 6.80 -3.89 -19.73
C ILE A 89 6.63 -2.40 -19.39
N LEU A 90 5.41 -1.96 -19.16
CA LEU A 90 5.10 -0.58 -18.80
C LEU A 90 5.85 -0.11 -17.54
N ALA A 91 5.97 -1.00 -16.54
CA ALA A 91 6.69 -0.69 -15.32
C ALA A 91 8.19 -0.50 -15.55
N ASN A 92 8.82 -1.36 -16.36
CA ASN A 92 10.25 -1.24 -16.68
C ASN A 92 10.55 0.09 -17.38
N GLU A 93 9.71 0.50 -18.32
CA GLU A 93 9.88 1.74 -19.06
C GLU A 93 9.57 2.96 -18.19
N TYR A 94 8.33 3.03 -17.67
CA TYR A 94 7.85 4.21 -16.96
C TYR A 94 8.57 4.48 -15.65
N LEU A 95 8.76 3.44 -14.81
CA LEU A 95 9.35 3.62 -13.48
C LEU A 95 10.84 3.97 -13.55
N GLN A 96 11.56 3.48 -14.56
CA GLN A 96 12.96 3.86 -14.76
C GLN A 96 13.09 5.35 -15.12
N ILE A 97 12.28 5.80 -16.10
CA ILE A 97 12.27 7.20 -16.52
C ILE A 97 11.85 8.09 -15.34
N ARG A 98 10.80 7.69 -14.62
CA ARG A 98 10.26 8.50 -13.53
C ARG A 98 11.19 8.58 -12.33
N LEU A 99 11.85 7.47 -11.97
CA LEU A 99 12.84 7.43 -10.89
C LEU A 99 14.04 8.35 -11.23
N ASN A 100 14.57 8.27 -12.46
CA ASN A 100 15.67 9.12 -12.88
C ASN A 100 15.28 10.61 -12.80
N TYR A 101 14.13 10.97 -13.37
CA TYR A 101 13.62 12.35 -13.32
C TYR A 101 13.51 12.89 -11.89
N LEU A 102 12.89 12.10 -10.98
CA LEU A 102 12.70 12.55 -9.60
C LEU A 102 14.01 12.60 -8.82
N SER A 103 14.94 11.67 -9.09
CA SER A 103 16.25 11.68 -8.44
C SER A 103 17.09 12.89 -8.87
N GLU A 104 17.07 13.25 -10.15
CA GLU A 104 17.73 14.45 -10.66
C GLU A 104 17.09 15.73 -10.11
N LYS A 105 15.77 15.83 -10.21
CA LYS A 105 15.00 17.00 -9.76
C LYS A 105 15.26 17.34 -8.28
N TYR A 106 15.40 16.32 -7.43
CA TYR A 106 15.56 16.49 -5.98
C TYR A 106 16.95 16.13 -5.46
N ASN A 107 17.92 15.94 -6.39
CA ASN A 107 19.33 15.65 -6.10
C ASN A 107 19.55 14.43 -5.19
N PHE A 108 18.75 13.37 -5.39
CA PHE A 108 18.99 12.07 -4.75
C PHE A 108 20.08 11.28 -5.49
N LYS A 109 20.79 10.42 -4.74
CA LYS A 109 21.75 9.46 -5.31
C LYS A 109 21.28 8.06 -4.98
N PHE A 110 21.05 7.25 -6.00
CA PHE A 110 20.76 5.81 -5.88
C PHE A 110 21.70 5.01 -6.78
N ASN A 111 21.79 3.70 -6.56
CA ASN A 111 22.67 2.83 -7.35
C ASN A 111 21.97 2.32 -8.62
N ARG A 112 20.90 1.54 -8.46
CA ARG A 112 20.12 0.99 -9.59
C ARG A 112 18.66 0.75 -9.20
N LEU A 113 17.78 0.67 -10.22
CA LEU A 113 16.40 0.21 -10.08
C LEU A 113 16.31 -1.30 -10.31
N ILE A 114 15.47 -1.96 -9.51
CA ILE A 114 15.15 -3.38 -9.68
C ILE A 114 13.63 -3.52 -9.58
N ILE A 115 12.99 -3.95 -10.65
CA ILE A 115 11.55 -4.20 -10.66
C ILE A 115 11.26 -5.58 -10.03
N LYS A 116 10.29 -5.62 -9.11
CA LYS A 116 9.90 -6.82 -8.34
C LYS A 116 8.41 -7.06 -8.36
N ASN A 117 8.00 -8.28 -8.00
CA ASN A 117 6.62 -8.65 -7.71
C ASN A 117 6.45 -8.85 -6.20
N TYR A 118 6.14 -7.78 -5.49
CA TYR A 118 5.85 -7.86 -4.05
C TYR A 118 4.35 -8.05 -3.79
N LYS A 119 3.98 -8.90 -2.83
CA LYS A 119 2.58 -9.14 -2.42
C LYS A 119 2.08 -8.19 -1.33
N SER A 120 2.98 -7.41 -0.67
CA SER A 120 2.63 -6.62 0.52
C SER A 120 3.30 -5.25 0.60
N ARG A 121 4.11 -4.87 -0.40
CA ARG A 121 4.79 -3.57 -0.42
C ARG A 121 4.88 -3.01 -1.83
N TRP A 122 5.06 -1.71 -1.92
CA TRP A 122 5.19 -0.99 -3.18
C TRP A 122 6.64 -0.80 -3.59
N GLY A 123 7.54 -0.65 -2.62
CA GLY A 123 8.96 -0.49 -2.87
C GLY A 123 9.82 -0.93 -1.68
N ALA A 124 11.11 -0.79 -1.84
CA ALA A 124 12.14 -0.94 -0.81
C ALA A 124 13.45 -0.26 -1.27
N CYS A 125 14.26 0.19 -0.32
CA CYS A 125 15.64 0.60 -0.54
C CYS A 125 16.57 -0.22 0.34
N ASP A 126 17.66 -0.74 -0.22
CA ASP A 126 18.67 -1.49 0.54
C ASP A 126 19.85 -0.60 0.96
N LYS A 127 20.76 -1.17 1.76
CA LYS A 127 21.94 -0.47 2.28
C LYS A 127 22.91 -0.01 1.18
N ASN A 128 22.87 -0.62 0.00
CA ASN A 128 23.66 -0.26 -1.16
C ASN A 128 22.94 0.79 -2.04
N LYS A 129 21.84 1.39 -1.52
CA LYS A 129 21.00 2.36 -2.24
C LYS A 129 20.42 1.80 -3.54
N ASN A 130 20.21 0.49 -3.64
CA ASN A 130 19.39 -0.08 -4.71
C ASN A 130 17.93 0.19 -4.40
N ILE A 131 17.20 0.70 -5.38
CA ILE A 131 15.76 0.94 -5.29
C ILE A 131 15.02 -0.24 -5.90
N TYR A 132 14.11 -0.81 -5.14
CA TYR A 132 13.22 -1.89 -5.59
C TYR A 132 11.82 -1.33 -5.71
N LEU A 133 11.19 -1.48 -6.87
CA LEU A 133 9.80 -1.05 -7.08
C LEU A 133 8.94 -2.21 -7.56
N ASN A 134 7.71 -2.25 -7.07
CA ASN A 134 6.73 -3.23 -7.51
C ASN A 134 6.24 -2.86 -8.92
N TYR A 135 6.25 -3.81 -9.88
CA TYR A 135 5.75 -3.51 -11.22
C TYR A 135 4.28 -3.05 -11.22
N LYS A 136 3.50 -3.47 -10.23
CA LYS A 136 2.10 -3.05 -10.07
C LYS A 136 1.92 -1.58 -9.69
N LEU A 137 3.00 -0.83 -9.44
CA LEU A 137 2.92 0.62 -9.25
C LEU A 137 2.29 1.32 -10.45
N VAL A 138 2.48 0.82 -11.67
CA VAL A 138 1.85 1.43 -12.86
C VAL A 138 0.33 1.25 -12.90
N SER A 139 -0.24 0.47 -11.97
CA SER A 139 -1.69 0.35 -11.82
C SER A 139 -2.33 1.48 -11.01
N ILE A 140 -1.57 2.22 -10.21
CA ILE A 140 -2.12 3.28 -9.35
C ILE A 140 -1.88 4.68 -9.93
N ASP A 141 -2.51 5.69 -9.33
CA ASP A 141 -2.40 7.08 -9.78
C ASP A 141 -0.94 7.56 -9.79
N LYS A 142 -0.58 8.39 -10.78
CA LYS A 142 0.80 8.87 -10.98
C LYS A 142 1.35 9.62 -9.75
N ASP A 143 0.53 10.40 -9.07
CA ASP A 143 0.93 11.10 -7.84
C ASP A 143 1.31 10.12 -6.72
N LEU A 144 0.65 8.98 -6.65
CA LEU A 144 0.97 7.92 -5.69
C LEU A 144 2.23 7.15 -6.10
N ILE A 145 2.49 7.01 -7.41
CA ILE A 145 3.75 6.45 -7.91
C ILE A 145 4.91 7.36 -7.48
N ASP A 146 4.78 8.67 -7.69
CA ASP A 146 5.79 9.65 -7.28
C ASP A 146 6.03 9.62 -5.77
N TYR A 147 4.95 9.54 -5.00
CA TYR A 147 5.05 9.41 -3.55
C TYR A 147 5.88 8.18 -3.13
N VAL A 148 5.62 7.01 -3.75
CA VAL A 148 6.39 5.79 -3.45
C VAL A 148 7.85 5.94 -3.90
N ILE A 149 8.10 6.46 -5.09
CA ILE A 149 9.48 6.66 -5.59
C ILE A 149 10.26 7.59 -4.66
N ILE A 150 9.71 8.73 -4.28
CA ILE A 150 10.38 9.68 -3.36
C ILE A 150 10.54 9.07 -1.97
N HIS A 151 9.56 8.28 -1.49
CA HIS A 151 9.69 7.54 -0.23
C HIS A 151 10.93 6.62 -0.23
N GLU A 152 11.12 5.84 -1.31
CA GLU A 152 12.27 4.95 -1.43
C GLU A 152 13.59 5.72 -1.65
N LEU A 153 13.54 6.85 -2.35
CA LEU A 153 14.69 7.75 -2.48
C LEU A 153 15.09 8.39 -1.13
N CYS A 154 14.12 8.76 -0.28
CA CYS A 154 14.41 9.24 1.08
C CYS A 154 15.16 8.20 1.92
N HIS A 155 14.94 6.90 1.67
CA HIS A 155 15.70 5.83 2.32
C HIS A 155 17.19 5.80 1.93
N THR A 156 17.59 6.43 0.84
CA THR A 156 19.03 6.61 0.52
C THR A 156 19.74 7.59 1.47
N LEU A 157 18.97 8.40 2.23
CA LEU A 157 19.44 9.36 3.22
C LEU A 157 19.18 8.90 4.65
N GLU A 158 18.02 8.28 4.91
CA GLU A 158 17.60 7.84 6.24
C GLU A 158 16.90 6.47 6.16
N PHE A 159 17.53 5.40 6.64
CA PHE A 159 17.05 4.03 6.49
C PHE A 159 15.86 3.66 7.38
N ASN A 160 15.63 4.40 8.46
CA ASN A 160 14.55 4.11 9.39
C ASN A 160 13.43 5.14 9.33
N HIS A 161 12.19 4.74 9.60
CA HIS A 161 11.02 5.62 9.59
C HIS A 161 10.87 6.44 10.89
N LYS A 162 11.98 6.94 11.46
CA LYS A 162 11.96 7.84 12.62
C LYS A 162 11.65 9.28 12.20
N GLN A 163 11.68 10.18 13.17
CA GLN A 163 11.31 11.59 12.97
C GLN A 163 12.06 12.27 11.82
N ASN A 164 13.35 11.94 11.65
CA ASN A 164 14.17 12.53 10.59
C ASN A 164 13.68 12.13 9.20
N PHE A 165 13.36 10.84 8.99
CA PHE A 165 12.77 10.36 7.75
C PHE A 165 11.47 11.11 7.40
N HIS A 166 10.57 11.25 8.37
CA HIS A 166 9.31 11.95 8.14
C HIS A 166 9.50 13.45 7.85
N LYS A 167 10.50 14.10 8.46
CA LYS A 167 10.86 15.48 8.11
C LYS A 167 11.34 15.60 6.67
N ILE A 168 12.22 14.69 6.22
CA ILE A 168 12.70 14.65 4.84
C ILE A 168 11.54 14.40 3.89
N LEU A 169 10.72 13.38 4.11
CA LEU A 169 9.62 13.03 3.22
C LEU A 169 8.57 14.16 3.12
N SER A 170 8.21 14.79 4.24
CA SER A 170 7.22 15.88 4.26
C SER A 170 7.71 17.16 3.61
N SER A 171 9.03 17.35 3.42
CA SER A 171 9.56 18.51 2.66
C SER A 171 9.28 18.42 1.15
N TYR A 172 8.94 17.23 0.65
CA TYR A 172 8.57 17.02 -0.76
C TYR A 172 7.06 17.00 -0.99
N PHE A 173 6.25 16.84 0.07
CA PHE A 173 4.79 16.69 -0.04
C PHE A 173 4.07 17.44 1.08
N GLU A 174 3.39 18.53 0.76
CA GLU A 174 2.53 19.25 1.71
C GLU A 174 1.39 18.36 2.24
N ASN A 175 0.92 17.42 1.42
CA ASN A 175 -0.20 16.54 1.70
C ASN A 175 0.22 15.07 1.95
N GLU A 176 1.45 14.83 2.49
CA GLU A 176 2.01 13.48 2.72
C GLU A 176 1.01 12.52 3.37
N LYS A 177 0.30 12.98 4.41
CA LYS A 177 -0.68 12.15 5.14
C LYS A 177 -1.82 11.69 4.25
N ILE A 178 -2.25 12.52 3.31
CA ILE A 178 -3.33 12.20 2.36
C ILE A 178 -2.82 11.18 1.35
N LEU A 179 -1.64 11.39 0.76
CA LEU A 179 -1.03 10.46 -0.19
C LEU A 179 -0.82 9.08 0.42
N ARG A 180 -0.26 9.03 1.63
CA ARG A 180 -0.09 7.79 2.38
C ARG A 180 -1.41 7.06 2.65
N GLN A 181 -2.47 7.82 2.99
CA GLN A 181 -3.79 7.24 3.20
C GLN A 181 -4.42 6.74 1.89
N ASN A 182 -4.24 7.48 0.78
CA ASN A 182 -4.73 7.08 -0.54
C ASN A 182 -3.99 5.83 -1.05
N LEU A 183 -2.67 5.75 -0.84
CA LEU A 183 -1.89 4.57 -1.20
C LEU A 183 -2.39 3.30 -0.50
N LYS A 184 -2.85 3.39 0.75
CA LYS A 184 -3.46 2.27 1.47
C LYS A 184 -4.73 1.74 0.79
N ASN A 185 -5.50 2.61 0.13
CA ASN A 185 -6.72 2.19 -0.58
C ASN A 185 -6.40 1.27 -1.77
N PHE A 186 -5.18 1.32 -2.30
CA PHE A 186 -4.71 0.47 -3.39
C PHE A 186 -3.93 -0.77 -2.91
N SER A 187 -3.87 -1.06 -1.59
CA SER A 187 -3.11 -2.21 -1.07
C SER A 187 -3.56 -3.55 -1.68
N PHE A 188 -4.82 -3.70 -2.08
CA PHE A 188 -5.35 -4.87 -2.75
C PHE A 188 -4.64 -5.15 -4.09
N VAL A 189 -4.20 -4.12 -4.82
CA VAL A 189 -3.52 -4.25 -6.12
C VAL A 189 -2.25 -5.08 -6.03
N THR A 190 -1.50 -4.96 -4.93
CA THR A 190 -0.27 -5.76 -4.75
C THR A 190 -0.52 -7.26 -4.73
N LYS A 191 -1.75 -7.68 -4.40
CA LYS A 191 -2.17 -9.09 -4.30
C LYS A 191 -2.81 -9.61 -5.59
N LEU A 192 -3.18 -8.72 -6.53
CA LEU A 192 -3.75 -9.13 -7.81
C LEU A 192 -2.71 -9.88 -8.66
N SER A 193 -3.18 -10.83 -9.43
CA SER A 193 -2.43 -11.52 -10.48
C SER A 193 -3.42 -11.78 -11.60
N TYR A 194 -3.13 -11.25 -12.77
CA TYR A 194 -3.89 -11.50 -13.98
C TYR A 194 -3.21 -12.67 -14.69
N LYS A 195 -3.96 -13.73 -14.97
CA LYS A 195 -3.48 -14.89 -15.69
C LYS A 195 -3.76 -14.72 -17.17
#